data_e60934584e8ec13c6fa5b58c94053c29
#
_entry.id   e60934584e8ec13c6fa5b58c94053c29
#
_cell.length_a   1.000
_cell.length_b   1.000
_cell.length_c   1.000
_cell.angle_alpha   90.00
_cell.angle_beta   90.00
_cell.angle_gamma   90.00
#
_symmetry.space_group_name_H-M   'P 1'
#
loop_
_entity.id
_entity.type
_entity.pdbx_description
1 polymer ?
#
loop_
_entity_poly.entity_id
_entity_poly.type
_entity_poly.pdbx_seq_one_letter_code
_entity_poly.pdbx_strand_id
1 'polypeptide(L)'
;MAGCHSPPVQPSGGIVPPAPTEEGESAGDEYDTPPELVLLPEGEDLPVSSFNEIWAYLVSGREEALNLDHPITDLVYFGAELDSYGKLIDVPDIKKISSFQGRVHLVAACSGRALTHFALAEGSPERKALIKDLLEAAKPFQGLQIDFEYVPPRDGEAFLSFLKELRAGLGHKIFSVALPARTRPLQDDVYDYIKIKPIADRILVMAYDEHWSTSAPGPIASMGWCRNVALHALETIGTEKLIMGLPFYGRSWGSLNANRAYLYSRIEEILQEQSIKKIERESGIPTFRYDTPLSVTVYFEDAYSLSSRLEMYKKLGVSSVGFWRLGQETSDFWPLIGITK
;
A
#
# COMPACT_ATOMS: atom_id res chain seq x y z
N MET A 1 2.56 30.31 -12.25
CA MET A 1 3.94 29.99 -11.83
C MET A 1 4.15 30.60 -10.45
N ALA A 2 4.00 29.84 -9.40
CA ALA A 2 4.45 30.18 -8.06
C ALA A 2 4.73 28.85 -7.33
N GLY A 3 6.00 28.51 -7.18
CA GLY A 3 6.43 27.32 -6.47
C GLY A 3 6.35 27.55 -4.96
N CYS A 4 5.63 26.70 -4.25
CA CYS A 4 5.67 26.65 -2.81
C CYS A 4 6.93 25.87 -2.38
N HIS A 5 7.91 26.60 -1.85
CA HIS A 5 9.03 26.04 -1.13
C HIS A 5 8.65 25.92 0.34
N SER A 6 8.61 24.70 0.85
CA SER A 6 8.54 24.46 2.29
C SER A 6 9.97 24.49 2.87
N PRO A 7 10.20 25.12 4.05
CA PRO A 7 11.51 25.18 4.67
C PRO A 7 11.93 23.82 5.30
N PRO A 8 13.23 23.57 5.46
CA PRO A 8 13.75 22.31 6.00
C PRO A 8 13.49 22.20 7.50
N VAL A 9 12.92 21.06 7.92
CA VAL A 9 12.78 20.67 9.33
C VAL A 9 14.12 20.09 9.81
N GLN A 10 14.67 20.65 10.89
CA GLN A 10 15.88 20.12 11.54
C GLN A 10 15.60 18.78 12.22
N PRO A 11 16.57 17.83 12.21
CA PRO A 11 16.39 16.54 12.86
C PRO A 11 16.52 16.66 14.39
N SER A 12 15.48 16.29 15.10
CA SER A 12 15.55 16.00 16.53
C SER A 12 16.23 14.65 16.74
N GLY A 13 17.28 14.62 17.58
CA GLY A 13 18.10 13.46 17.88
C GLY A 13 17.29 12.24 18.33
N GLY A 14 17.38 11.16 17.57
CA GLY A 14 16.83 9.85 17.90
C GLY A 14 17.78 9.10 18.83
N ILE A 15 17.25 8.65 19.97
CA ILE A 15 17.90 7.70 20.88
C ILE A 15 17.84 6.32 20.20
N VAL A 16 19.02 5.74 19.95
CA VAL A 16 19.16 4.36 19.46
C VAL A 16 18.91 3.40 20.64
N PRO A 17 17.97 2.46 20.56
CA PRO A 17 17.83 1.43 21.59
C PRO A 17 18.94 0.39 21.47
N PRO A 18 19.41 -0.20 22.58
CA PRO A 18 20.46 -1.22 22.59
C PRO A 18 19.95 -2.54 21.98
N ALA A 19 20.89 -3.31 21.43
CA ALA A 19 20.66 -4.63 20.87
C ALA A 19 20.12 -5.60 21.95
N PRO A 20 19.22 -6.56 21.59
CA PRO A 20 18.75 -7.56 22.52
C PRO A 20 19.84 -8.59 22.83
N THR A 21 20.08 -8.84 24.12
CA THR A 21 20.85 -9.95 24.63
C THR A 21 20.07 -11.26 24.48
N GLU A 22 20.73 -12.28 23.97
CA GLU A 22 20.25 -13.67 23.99
C GLU A 22 20.15 -14.14 25.44
N GLU A 23 19.02 -14.77 25.80
CA GLU A 23 18.92 -15.94 26.67
C GLU A 23 17.44 -16.24 26.99
N GLY A 24 17.04 -17.50 26.82
CA GLY A 24 15.77 -18.02 27.33
C GLY A 24 15.11 -19.07 26.44
N GLU A 25 15.64 -20.28 26.38
CA GLU A 25 14.90 -21.45 25.93
C GLU A 25 13.67 -21.68 26.81
N SER A 26 12.48 -21.70 26.25
CA SER A 26 11.29 -22.27 26.86
C SER A 26 10.55 -23.17 25.89
N ALA A 27 10.10 -24.29 26.43
CA ALA A 27 9.59 -25.50 25.83
C ALA A 27 8.52 -25.33 24.77
N GLY A 28 8.55 -26.25 23.81
CA GLY A 28 7.77 -26.34 22.59
C GLY A 28 6.26 -26.36 22.76
N ASP A 29 5.67 -25.55 21.91
CA ASP A 29 4.45 -25.89 21.20
C ASP A 29 4.88 -26.09 19.73
N GLU A 30 4.47 -27.19 19.13
CA GLU A 30 4.62 -27.48 17.71
C GLU A 30 3.80 -26.43 16.92
N TYR A 31 4.32 -25.20 16.82
CA TYR A 31 3.87 -24.28 15.81
C TYR A 31 4.35 -24.80 14.47
N ASP A 32 3.40 -25.16 13.62
CA ASP A 32 3.60 -25.50 12.22
C ASP A 32 4.57 -24.46 11.61
N THR A 33 5.82 -24.90 11.35
CA THR A 33 6.88 -23.97 10.90
C THR A 33 6.41 -23.35 9.59
N PRO A 34 6.30 -22.02 9.50
CA PRO A 34 5.80 -21.39 8.28
C PRO A 34 6.61 -21.84 7.07
N PRO A 35 6.01 -22.12 5.92
CA PRO A 35 6.70 -22.65 4.76
C PRO A 35 7.94 -21.80 4.42
N GLU A 36 9.03 -22.46 4.10
CA GLU A 36 10.28 -21.81 3.73
C GLU A 36 10.06 -20.83 2.57
N LEU A 37 10.71 -19.67 2.62
CA LEU A 37 10.68 -18.72 1.53
C LEU A 37 11.46 -19.25 0.33
N VAL A 38 10.74 -19.72 -0.67
CA VAL A 38 11.33 -20.20 -1.93
C VAL A 38 11.01 -19.19 -3.01
N LEU A 39 12.04 -18.58 -3.62
CA LEU A 39 11.90 -17.75 -4.80
C LEU A 39 11.63 -18.64 -6.04
N LEU A 40 10.94 -18.10 -7.03
CA LEU A 40 10.79 -18.77 -8.32
C LEU A 40 12.16 -18.91 -9.01
N PRO A 41 12.38 -19.97 -9.80
CA PRO A 41 13.60 -20.08 -10.60
C PRO A 41 13.70 -18.94 -11.61
N GLU A 42 14.88 -18.36 -11.77
CA GLU A 42 15.10 -17.37 -12.83
C GLU A 42 15.19 -18.06 -14.20
N GLY A 43 14.57 -17.44 -15.21
CA GLY A 43 14.63 -17.94 -16.61
C GLY A 43 13.61 -18.99 -16.97
N GLU A 44 12.71 -19.37 -16.06
CA GLU A 44 11.55 -20.23 -16.35
C GLU A 44 10.29 -19.40 -16.63
N ASP A 45 9.27 -20.02 -17.22
CA ASP A 45 7.97 -19.38 -17.42
C ASP A 45 7.33 -19.08 -16.07
N LEU A 46 6.93 -17.81 -15.88
CA LEU A 46 6.32 -17.38 -14.64
C LEU A 46 4.89 -17.95 -14.49
N PRO A 47 4.54 -18.46 -13.29
CA PRO A 47 3.22 -19.04 -13.08
C PRO A 47 2.12 -17.97 -13.06
N VAL A 48 0.91 -18.36 -13.49
CA VAL A 48 -0.29 -17.55 -13.31
C VAL A 48 -0.87 -17.79 -11.92
N SER A 49 -0.93 -16.76 -11.11
CA SER A 49 -1.55 -16.80 -9.78
C SER A 49 -2.99 -16.32 -9.83
N SER A 50 -3.93 -17.01 -9.17
CA SER A 50 -5.34 -16.65 -9.14
C SER A 50 -5.80 -16.25 -7.73
N PHE A 51 -6.61 -15.19 -7.67
CA PHE A 51 -7.14 -14.60 -6.44
C PHE A 51 -8.66 -14.37 -6.54
N ASN A 52 -9.34 -14.33 -5.41
CA ASN A 52 -10.78 -14.07 -5.35
C ASN A 52 -11.11 -12.63 -5.68
N GLU A 53 -10.31 -11.70 -5.19
CA GLU A 53 -10.44 -10.27 -5.47
C GLU A 53 -9.07 -9.71 -5.90
N ILE A 54 -9.10 -8.92 -6.97
CA ILE A 54 -7.95 -8.19 -7.50
C ILE A 54 -8.31 -6.71 -7.47
N TRP A 55 -7.74 -6.01 -6.51
CA TRP A 55 -7.91 -4.58 -6.30
C TRP A 55 -6.83 -3.81 -7.04
N ALA A 56 -7.18 -2.70 -7.67
CA ALA A 56 -6.20 -1.84 -8.32
C ALA A 56 -6.52 -0.37 -8.06
N TYR A 57 -5.52 0.41 -7.67
CA TYR A 57 -5.66 1.84 -7.46
C TYR A 57 -5.53 2.59 -8.79
N LEU A 58 -6.51 3.45 -9.05
CA LEU A 58 -6.50 4.40 -10.16
C LEU A 58 -6.51 5.81 -9.59
N VAL A 59 -5.55 6.63 -9.97
CA VAL A 59 -5.50 8.03 -9.54
C VAL A 59 -6.34 8.89 -10.47
N SER A 60 -7.18 9.74 -9.91
CA SER A 60 -7.99 10.73 -10.65
C SER A 60 -7.10 11.60 -11.54
N GLY A 61 -7.51 11.78 -12.81
CA GLY A 61 -6.70 12.43 -13.83
C GLY A 61 -5.69 11.52 -14.54
N ARG A 62 -5.74 10.19 -14.25
CA ARG A 62 -4.95 9.15 -14.92
C ARG A 62 -5.84 8.00 -15.42
N GLU A 63 -7.05 8.34 -15.81
CA GLU A 63 -8.05 7.35 -16.25
C GLU A 63 -7.59 6.58 -17.49
N GLU A 64 -6.66 7.10 -18.27
CA GLU A 64 -6.03 6.43 -19.40
C GLU A 64 -5.20 5.19 -19.00
N ALA A 65 -4.82 5.06 -17.74
CA ALA A 65 -4.12 3.88 -17.22
C ALA A 65 -5.06 2.67 -17.00
N LEU A 66 -6.38 2.87 -17.05
CA LEU A 66 -7.34 1.80 -16.88
C LEU A 66 -7.50 1.00 -18.18
N ASN A 67 -7.01 -0.22 -18.19
CA ASN A 67 -7.30 -1.18 -19.26
C ASN A 67 -8.39 -2.15 -18.78
N LEU A 68 -9.50 -2.22 -19.51
CA LEU A 68 -10.66 -3.05 -19.17
C LEU A 68 -10.45 -4.54 -19.35
N ASP A 69 -9.40 -4.94 -20.06
CA ASP A 69 -9.02 -6.34 -20.27
C ASP A 69 -8.26 -6.93 -19.07
N HIS A 70 -7.82 -6.09 -18.13
CA HIS A 70 -7.15 -6.54 -16.91
C HIS A 70 -8.14 -7.21 -15.95
N PRO A 71 -7.75 -8.29 -15.26
CA PRO A 71 -8.64 -9.07 -14.38
C PRO A 71 -8.90 -8.36 -13.04
N ILE A 72 -9.27 -7.09 -13.09
CA ILE A 72 -9.54 -6.26 -11.90
C ILE A 72 -11.01 -6.46 -11.47
N THR A 73 -11.21 -6.85 -10.20
CA THR A 73 -12.55 -6.98 -9.61
C THR A 73 -13.00 -5.70 -8.94
N ASP A 74 -12.07 -4.96 -8.37
CA ASP A 74 -12.30 -3.77 -7.55
C ASP A 74 -11.36 -2.65 -7.96
N LEU A 75 -11.93 -1.57 -8.43
CA LEU A 75 -11.18 -0.36 -8.77
C LEU A 75 -11.26 0.63 -7.61
N VAL A 76 -10.11 1.00 -7.09
CA VAL A 76 -9.96 1.90 -5.95
C VAL A 76 -9.62 3.28 -6.49
N TYR A 77 -10.63 4.16 -6.61
CA TYR A 77 -10.51 5.44 -7.29
C TYR A 77 -10.02 6.50 -6.31
N PHE A 78 -8.72 6.77 -6.41
CA PHE A 78 -7.98 7.67 -5.53
C PHE A 78 -8.03 9.11 -6.05
N GLY A 79 -8.37 10.06 -5.17
CA GLY A 79 -8.39 11.47 -5.53
C GLY A 79 -9.01 12.36 -4.47
N ALA A 80 -9.95 11.85 -3.67
CA ALA A 80 -10.54 12.66 -2.62
C ALA A 80 -9.55 12.82 -1.45
N GLU A 81 -9.26 14.06 -1.11
CA GLU A 81 -8.33 14.46 -0.05
C GLU A 81 -8.98 15.49 0.89
N LEU A 82 -8.34 15.77 2.00
CA LEU A 82 -8.75 16.84 2.91
C LEU A 82 -7.89 18.08 2.67
N ASP A 83 -8.53 19.24 2.55
CA ASP A 83 -7.84 20.52 2.58
C ASP A 83 -7.35 20.87 4.00
N SER A 84 -6.63 21.98 4.14
CA SER A 84 -6.09 22.46 5.44
C SER A 84 -7.17 22.81 6.47
N TYR A 85 -8.43 22.89 6.08
CA TYR A 85 -9.60 23.12 6.95
C TYR A 85 -10.36 21.82 7.27
N GLY A 86 -9.86 20.67 6.83
CA GLY A 86 -10.49 19.37 7.03
C GLY A 86 -11.71 19.11 6.15
N LYS A 87 -11.90 19.87 5.07
CA LYS A 87 -12.97 19.66 4.11
C LYS A 87 -12.55 18.65 3.05
N LEU A 88 -13.48 17.82 2.64
CA LEU A 88 -13.30 16.90 1.53
C LEU A 88 -13.25 17.67 0.21
N ILE A 89 -12.18 17.48 -0.55
CA ILE A 89 -11.95 18.09 -1.87
C ILE A 89 -11.57 17.01 -2.90
N ASP A 90 -11.53 17.37 -4.17
CA ASP A 90 -11.04 16.57 -5.30
C ASP A 90 -11.71 15.19 -5.43
N VAL A 91 -13.00 15.09 -5.04
CA VAL A 91 -13.77 13.85 -5.22
C VAL A 91 -13.83 13.48 -6.71
N PRO A 92 -13.31 12.30 -7.09
CA PRO A 92 -13.23 11.89 -8.49
C PRO A 92 -14.63 11.68 -9.10
N ASP A 93 -14.79 12.05 -10.37
CA ASP A 93 -16.04 11.81 -11.11
C ASP A 93 -16.08 10.37 -11.63
N ILE A 94 -16.92 9.53 -11.02
CA ILE A 94 -17.13 8.15 -11.40
C ILE A 94 -17.55 7.96 -12.87
N LYS A 95 -18.12 8.97 -13.50
CA LYS A 95 -18.54 8.91 -14.92
C LYS A 95 -17.37 8.71 -15.86
N LYS A 96 -16.17 9.18 -15.49
CA LYS A 96 -14.95 9.00 -16.29
C LYS A 96 -14.52 7.54 -16.45
N ILE A 97 -14.99 6.67 -15.56
CA ILE A 97 -14.67 5.22 -15.55
C ILE A 97 -15.94 4.36 -15.67
N SER A 98 -17.00 4.91 -16.25
CA SER A 98 -18.32 4.24 -16.38
C SER A 98 -18.31 2.97 -17.23
N SER A 99 -17.27 2.74 -18.04
CA SER A 99 -17.05 1.49 -18.80
C SER A 99 -16.55 0.33 -17.94
N PHE A 100 -16.00 0.59 -16.75
CA PHE A 100 -15.55 -0.46 -15.84
C PHE A 100 -16.76 -1.21 -15.24
N GLN A 101 -16.72 -2.54 -15.26
CA GLN A 101 -17.85 -3.38 -14.86
C GLN A 101 -17.70 -3.98 -13.46
N GLY A 102 -16.55 -3.81 -12.81
CA GLY A 102 -16.31 -4.25 -11.44
C GLY A 102 -16.85 -3.28 -10.39
N ARG A 103 -16.49 -3.49 -9.14
CA ARG A 103 -16.83 -2.59 -8.04
C ARG A 103 -15.90 -1.40 -8.03
N VAL A 104 -16.44 -0.20 -7.84
CA VAL A 104 -15.64 1.02 -7.71
C VAL A 104 -15.75 1.56 -6.29
N HIS A 105 -14.60 1.79 -5.67
CA HIS A 105 -14.48 2.32 -4.31
C HIS A 105 -13.92 3.73 -4.36
N LEU A 106 -14.59 4.68 -3.68
CA LEU A 106 -14.01 6.00 -3.44
C LEU A 106 -12.92 5.88 -2.38
N VAL A 107 -11.75 6.46 -2.61
CA VAL A 107 -10.73 6.63 -1.56
C VAL A 107 -10.78 8.05 -1.03
N ALA A 108 -10.82 8.17 0.29
CA ALA A 108 -10.58 9.43 0.99
C ALA A 108 -9.26 9.35 1.74
N ALA A 109 -8.29 10.13 1.29
CA ALA A 109 -6.95 10.17 1.86
C ALA A 109 -6.75 11.39 2.76
N CYS A 110 -5.98 11.20 3.82
CA CYS A 110 -5.51 12.28 4.67
C CYS A 110 -4.11 11.92 5.17
N SER A 111 -3.13 12.76 4.87
CA SER A 111 -1.76 12.54 5.32
C SER A 111 -1.28 13.74 6.16
N GLY A 112 -0.61 13.43 7.28
CA GLY A 112 -0.04 14.43 8.16
C GLY A 112 -0.72 14.52 9.52
N ARG A 113 0.13 14.51 10.57
CA ARG A 113 -0.29 14.42 11.98
C ARG A 113 -1.24 15.53 12.45
N ALA A 114 -1.02 16.76 11.98
CA ALA A 114 -1.86 17.89 12.40
C ALA A 114 -3.24 17.82 11.76
N LEU A 115 -3.32 17.48 10.48
CA LEU A 115 -4.58 17.41 9.75
C LEU A 115 -5.43 16.23 10.19
N THR A 116 -4.82 15.04 10.37
CA THR A 116 -5.53 13.86 10.89
C THR A 116 -6.05 14.10 12.31
N HIS A 117 -5.24 14.70 13.18
CA HIS A 117 -5.70 15.08 14.53
C HIS A 117 -6.90 16.03 14.47
N PHE A 118 -6.84 17.07 13.64
CA PHE A 118 -7.92 18.04 13.49
C PHE A 118 -9.19 17.38 12.93
N ALA A 119 -9.07 16.57 11.88
CA ALA A 119 -10.18 15.89 11.23
C ALA A 119 -10.87 14.85 12.12
N LEU A 120 -10.14 14.26 13.08
CA LEU A 120 -10.63 13.23 13.99
C LEU A 120 -11.13 13.79 15.32
N ALA A 121 -10.98 15.08 15.60
CA ALA A 121 -11.31 15.70 16.89
C ALA A 121 -12.78 15.44 17.28
N GLU A 122 -13.01 14.66 18.33
CA GLU A 122 -14.36 14.26 18.77
C GLU A 122 -15.23 15.47 19.12
N GLY A 123 -16.47 15.41 18.69
CA GLY A 123 -17.46 16.47 18.94
C GLY A 123 -17.30 17.73 18.08
N SER A 124 -16.22 17.87 17.31
CA SER A 124 -15.99 19.05 16.47
C SER A 124 -17.03 19.14 15.34
N PRO A 125 -17.42 20.35 14.91
CA PRO A 125 -18.28 20.54 13.74
C PRO A 125 -17.58 20.09 12.45
N GLU A 126 -16.27 20.21 12.34
CA GLU A 126 -15.47 19.81 11.20
C GLU A 126 -15.53 18.29 10.97
N ARG A 127 -15.35 17.49 12.03
CA ARG A 127 -15.47 16.04 11.94
C ARG A 127 -16.89 15.61 11.53
N LYS A 128 -17.93 16.24 12.08
CA LYS A 128 -19.32 15.94 11.72
C LYS A 128 -19.61 16.28 10.26
N ALA A 129 -19.10 17.42 9.79
CA ALA A 129 -19.20 17.82 8.40
C ALA A 129 -18.46 16.82 7.49
N LEU A 130 -17.23 16.45 7.83
CA LEU A 130 -16.45 15.48 7.08
C LEU A 130 -17.15 14.12 6.94
N ILE A 131 -17.69 13.57 8.02
CA ILE A 131 -18.44 12.31 7.98
C ILE A 131 -19.63 12.43 7.02
N LYS A 132 -20.39 13.53 7.11
CA LYS A 132 -21.52 13.78 6.21
C LYS A 132 -21.06 13.87 4.75
N ASP A 133 -20.00 14.61 4.48
CA ASP A 133 -19.48 14.83 3.12
C ASP A 133 -18.93 13.53 2.51
N LEU A 134 -18.24 12.69 3.30
CA LEU A 134 -17.78 11.37 2.90
C LEU A 134 -18.93 10.42 2.54
N LEU A 135 -19.98 10.38 3.36
CA LEU A 135 -21.16 9.56 3.10
C LEU A 135 -21.92 10.03 1.85
N GLU A 136 -22.00 11.34 1.63
CA GLU A 136 -22.60 11.91 0.41
C GLU A 136 -21.78 11.59 -0.84
N ALA A 137 -20.45 11.84 -0.77
CA ALA A 137 -19.52 11.55 -1.85
C ALA A 137 -19.49 10.06 -2.24
N ALA A 138 -19.65 9.16 -1.25
CA ALA A 138 -19.65 7.72 -1.49
C ALA A 138 -20.95 7.20 -2.15
N LYS A 139 -22.01 7.99 -2.28
CA LYS A 139 -23.30 7.51 -2.83
C LYS A 139 -23.21 6.84 -4.20
N PRO A 140 -22.49 7.40 -5.21
CA PRO A 140 -22.40 6.78 -6.53
C PRO A 140 -21.44 5.57 -6.59
N PHE A 141 -20.65 5.32 -5.55
CA PHE A 141 -19.66 4.24 -5.48
C PHE A 141 -20.21 2.99 -4.80
N GLN A 142 -19.63 1.83 -5.10
CA GLN A 142 -19.95 0.56 -4.43
C GLN A 142 -19.30 0.46 -3.05
N GLY A 143 -18.24 1.22 -2.80
CA GLY A 143 -17.54 1.25 -1.51
C GLY A 143 -16.89 2.59 -1.19
N LEU A 144 -16.47 2.71 0.06
CA LEU A 144 -15.61 3.78 0.57
C LEU A 144 -14.40 3.16 1.22
N GLN A 145 -13.21 3.67 0.90
CA GLN A 145 -11.95 3.36 1.58
C GLN A 145 -11.44 4.59 2.32
N ILE A 146 -11.02 4.39 3.56
CA ILE A 146 -10.30 5.40 4.33
C ILE A 146 -8.81 5.07 4.30
N ASP A 147 -8.03 6.07 3.89
CA ASP A 147 -6.57 6.03 3.81
C ASP A 147 -6.00 7.22 4.60
N PHE A 148 -6.10 7.12 5.95
CA PHE A 148 -5.62 8.15 6.84
C PHE A 148 -4.27 7.77 7.41
N GLU A 149 -3.24 8.48 6.95
CA GLU A 149 -1.86 8.24 7.37
C GLU A 149 -1.40 9.20 8.46
N TYR A 150 -0.43 8.75 9.26
CA TYR A 150 0.17 9.53 10.35
C TYR A 150 -0.82 9.97 11.44
N VAL A 151 -1.88 9.19 11.68
CA VAL A 151 -2.77 9.43 12.83
C VAL A 151 -1.95 9.38 14.11
N PRO A 152 -1.99 10.44 14.96
CA PRO A 152 -1.22 10.44 16.21
C PRO A 152 -1.68 9.33 17.17
N PRO A 153 -0.79 8.69 17.94
CA PRO A 153 -1.16 7.63 18.89
C PRO A 153 -2.29 8.02 19.85
N ARG A 154 -2.31 9.26 20.33
CA ARG A 154 -3.36 9.80 21.21
C ARG A 154 -4.76 9.83 20.58
N ASP A 155 -4.86 9.78 19.26
CA ASP A 155 -6.13 9.87 18.51
C ASP A 155 -6.70 8.50 18.12
N GLY A 156 -6.12 7.41 18.63
CA GLY A 156 -6.51 6.03 18.26
C GLY A 156 -7.99 5.75 18.52
N GLU A 157 -8.52 6.10 19.68
CA GLU A 157 -9.93 5.92 20.00
C GLU A 157 -10.84 6.83 19.14
N ALA A 158 -10.41 8.08 18.88
CA ALA A 158 -11.13 8.98 17.98
C ALA A 158 -11.15 8.44 16.53
N PHE A 159 -10.07 7.81 16.08
CA PHE A 159 -10.01 7.16 14.77
C PHE A 159 -10.96 5.95 14.70
N LEU A 160 -10.93 5.08 15.69
CA LEU A 160 -11.89 3.94 15.76
C LEU A 160 -13.34 4.39 15.80
N SER A 161 -13.65 5.44 16.57
CA SER A 161 -14.98 6.06 16.64
C SER A 161 -15.40 6.62 15.27
N PHE A 162 -14.48 7.31 14.56
CA PHE A 162 -14.71 7.84 13.23
C PHE A 162 -15.02 6.73 12.21
N LEU A 163 -14.25 5.63 12.22
CA LEU A 163 -14.49 4.49 11.35
C LEU A 163 -15.87 3.82 11.64
N LYS A 164 -16.24 3.69 12.91
CA LYS A 164 -17.56 3.14 13.31
C LYS A 164 -18.72 4.01 12.83
N GLU A 165 -18.60 5.34 12.94
CA GLU A 165 -19.63 6.27 12.47
C GLU A 165 -19.81 6.19 10.93
N LEU A 166 -18.70 6.12 10.18
CA LEU A 166 -18.75 5.92 8.73
C LEU A 166 -19.39 4.57 8.37
N ARG A 167 -18.96 3.46 9.03
CA ARG A 167 -19.54 2.13 8.79
C ARG A 167 -21.05 2.15 8.99
N ALA A 168 -21.53 2.77 10.06
CA ALA A 168 -22.96 2.87 10.37
C ALA A 168 -23.75 3.66 9.30
N GLY A 169 -23.16 4.69 8.71
CA GLY A 169 -23.79 5.53 7.70
C GLY A 169 -23.75 4.95 6.27
N LEU A 170 -22.85 4.01 5.98
CA LEU A 170 -22.64 3.45 4.63
C LEU A 170 -23.67 2.38 4.22
N GLY A 171 -24.48 1.86 5.16
CA GLY A 171 -25.46 0.81 4.89
C GLY A 171 -24.79 -0.47 4.37
N HIS A 172 -25.15 -0.91 3.17
CA HIS A 172 -24.65 -2.14 2.55
C HIS A 172 -23.44 -1.92 1.63
N LYS A 173 -22.91 -0.70 1.54
CA LYS A 173 -21.69 -0.42 0.77
C LYS A 173 -20.48 -1.04 1.45
N ILE A 174 -19.50 -1.45 0.63
CA ILE A 174 -18.26 -2.02 1.15
C ILE A 174 -17.46 -0.90 1.83
N PHE A 175 -17.11 -1.12 3.07
CA PHE A 175 -16.24 -0.22 3.83
C PHE A 175 -14.86 -0.85 3.99
N SER A 176 -13.84 -0.20 3.45
CA SER A 176 -12.46 -0.67 3.57
C SER A 176 -11.54 0.38 4.20
N VAL A 177 -10.43 -0.08 4.77
CA VAL A 177 -9.41 0.77 5.37
C VAL A 177 -8.06 0.33 4.84
N ALA A 178 -7.26 1.29 4.36
CA ALA A 178 -5.85 1.07 4.03
C ALA A 178 -5.02 1.26 5.30
N LEU A 179 -4.17 0.27 5.62
CA LEU A 179 -3.38 0.25 6.84
C LEU A 179 -1.91 0.00 6.54
N PRO A 180 -0.99 0.61 7.31
CA PRO A 180 0.44 0.34 7.16
C PRO A 180 0.77 -1.11 7.53
N ALA A 181 1.79 -1.65 6.87
CA ALA A 181 2.29 -3.00 7.13
C ALA A 181 2.77 -3.18 8.58
N ARG A 182 2.46 -4.36 9.15
CA ARG A 182 2.95 -4.81 10.46
C ARG A 182 3.42 -6.24 10.35
N THR A 183 4.56 -6.54 10.95
CA THR A 183 5.11 -7.89 11.07
C THR A 183 4.88 -8.51 12.45
N ARG A 184 4.37 -7.72 13.39
CA ARG A 184 4.07 -8.06 14.78
C ARG A 184 3.16 -7.03 15.41
N PRO A 185 2.48 -7.33 16.53
CA PRO A 185 1.76 -6.32 17.30
C PRO A 185 2.70 -5.20 17.78
N LEU A 186 2.22 -3.97 17.75
CA LEU A 186 2.90 -2.81 18.32
C LEU A 186 2.11 -2.29 19.50
N GLN A 187 2.82 -1.81 20.52
CA GLN A 187 2.19 -1.14 21.66
C GLN A 187 1.58 0.20 21.20
N ASP A 188 0.35 0.49 21.66
CA ASP A 188 -0.38 1.73 21.37
C ASP A 188 -0.52 2.04 19.87
N ASP A 189 -0.66 0.98 19.03
CA ASP A 189 -0.83 1.14 17.59
C ASP A 189 -2.24 1.65 17.26
N VAL A 190 -2.33 2.83 16.65
CA VAL A 190 -3.60 3.39 16.17
C VAL A 190 -4.18 2.58 15.00
N TYR A 191 -3.34 1.82 14.32
CA TYR A 191 -3.69 0.95 13.19
C TYR A 191 -3.76 -0.53 13.60
N ASP A 192 -4.15 -0.79 14.85
CA ASP A 192 -4.33 -2.14 15.38
C ASP A 192 -5.34 -2.92 14.53
N TYR A 193 -4.88 -3.94 13.84
CA TYR A 193 -5.68 -4.76 12.94
C TYR A 193 -6.84 -5.44 13.65
N ILE A 194 -6.62 -5.89 14.90
CA ILE A 194 -7.65 -6.58 15.70
C ILE A 194 -8.80 -5.63 16.07
N LYS A 195 -8.48 -4.34 16.37
CA LYS A 195 -9.49 -3.34 16.71
C LYS A 195 -10.27 -2.84 15.48
N ILE A 196 -9.62 -2.78 14.30
CA ILE A 196 -10.22 -2.27 13.06
C ILE A 196 -11.01 -3.37 12.33
N LYS A 197 -10.56 -4.64 12.39
CA LYS A 197 -11.21 -5.79 11.75
C LYS A 197 -12.75 -5.88 11.95
N PRO A 198 -13.32 -5.68 13.14
CA PRO A 198 -14.78 -5.75 13.31
C PRO A 198 -15.55 -4.59 12.66
N ILE A 199 -14.87 -3.50 12.31
CA ILE A 199 -15.48 -2.29 11.74
C ILE A 199 -15.48 -2.34 10.21
N ALA A 200 -14.41 -2.78 9.60
CA ALA A 200 -14.21 -2.80 8.15
C ALA A 200 -14.70 -4.11 7.52
N ASP A 201 -15.20 -4.04 6.28
CA ASP A 201 -15.52 -5.21 5.46
C ASP A 201 -14.25 -5.76 4.79
N ARG A 202 -13.30 -4.88 4.45
CA ARG A 202 -11.97 -5.21 3.89
C ARG A 202 -10.90 -4.35 4.54
N ILE A 203 -9.73 -4.91 4.70
CA ILE A 203 -8.52 -4.21 5.16
C ILE A 203 -7.42 -4.43 4.13
N LEU A 204 -6.99 -3.36 3.49
CA LEU A 204 -5.83 -3.39 2.61
C LEU A 204 -4.58 -3.09 3.44
N VAL A 205 -3.67 -4.05 3.53
CA VAL A 205 -2.38 -3.87 4.17
C VAL A 205 -1.38 -3.41 3.12
N MET A 206 -0.85 -2.21 3.28
CA MET A 206 0.13 -1.59 2.39
C MET A 206 1.50 -2.25 2.59
N ALA A 207 1.69 -3.46 2.02
CA ALA A 207 2.93 -4.24 2.15
C ALA A 207 4.00 -3.74 1.17
N TYR A 208 4.29 -2.46 1.24
CA TYR A 208 5.32 -1.73 0.48
C TYR A 208 5.87 -0.55 1.29
N ASP A 209 6.87 0.16 0.71
CA ASP A 209 7.67 1.16 1.41
C ASP A 209 8.40 0.61 2.64
N GLU A 210 8.90 -0.65 2.56
CA GLU A 210 9.85 -1.20 3.54
C GLU A 210 11.09 -0.28 3.65
N HIS A 211 11.56 0.20 2.48
CA HIS A 211 12.51 1.29 2.36
C HIS A 211 11.85 2.47 1.64
N TRP A 212 11.93 3.65 2.22
CA TRP A 212 11.27 4.86 1.74
C TRP A 212 12.27 5.99 1.47
N SER A 213 11.81 7.14 1.03
CA SER A 213 12.65 8.25 0.54
C SER A 213 13.73 8.75 1.51
N THR A 214 13.58 8.56 2.81
CA THR A 214 14.56 8.99 3.83
C THR A 214 15.25 7.84 4.55
N SER A 215 14.96 6.59 4.17
CA SER A 215 15.68 5.43 4.68
C SER A 215 16.99 5.19 3.93
N ALA A 216 17.80 4.24 4.39
CA ALA A 216 18.87 3.67 3.59
C ALA A 216 18.28 3.01 2.30
N PRO A 217 19.06 2.93 1.20
CA PRO A 217 18.67 2.18 0.01
C PRO A 217 18.30 0.73 0.34
N GLY A 218 17.28 0.20 -0.31
CA GLY A 218 16.85 -1.17 -0.14
C GLY A 218 15.56 -1.48 -0.91
N PRO A 219 15.14 -2.76 -0.96
CA PRO A 219 13.91 -3.18 -1.60
C PRO A 219 12.69 -2.43 -1.07
N ILE A 220 11.77 -2.05 -1.96
CA ILE A 220 10.51 -1.41 -1.57
C ILE A 220 9.61 -2.39 -0.80
N ALA A 221 9.70 -3.67 -1.13
CA ALA A 221 8.89 -4.74 -0.57
C ALA A 221 9.64 -6.08 -0.71
N SER A 222 10.62 -6.34 0.16
CA SER A 222 11.40 -7.58 0.10
C SER A 222 10.53 -8.81 0.38
N MET A 223 10.86 -9.94 -0.23
CA MET A 223 10.08 -11.18 -0.12
C MET A 223 9.94 -11.64 1.34
N GLY A 224 11.03 -11.59 2.11
CA GLY A 224 11.02 -12.01 3.52
C GLY A 224 10.16 -11.11 4.40
N TRP A 225 10.25 -9.80 4.21
CA TRP A 225 9.43 -8.85 4.93
C TRP A 225 7.94 -8.98 4.55
N CYS A 226 7.62 -9.05 3.25
CA CYS A 226 6.25 -9.27 2.78
C CYS A 226 5.63 -10.55 3.33
N ARG A 227 6.42 -11.63 3.42
CA ARG A 227 5.99 -12.87 4.04
C ARG A 227 5.61 -12.68 5.51
N ASN A 228 6.46 -12.01 6.29
CA ASN A 228 6.18 -11.75 7.70
C ASN A 228 4.96 -10.85 7.90
N VAL A 229 4.79 -9.83 7.02
CA VAL A 229 3.58 -9.00 7.00
C VAL A 229 2.33 -9.85 6.71
N ALA A 230 2.40 -10.73 5.70
CA ALA A 230 1.26 -11.58 5.32
C ALA A 230 0.89 -12.56 6.45
N LEU A 231 1.86 -13.20 7.11
CA LEU A 231 1.61 -14.10 8.24
C LEU A 231 0.91 -13.38 9.39
N HIS A 232 1.42 -12.21 9.79
CA HIS A 232 0.79 -11.43 10.86
C HIS A 232 -0.61 -10.92 10.46
N ALA A 233 -0.79 -10.50 9.22
CA ALA A 233 -2.09 -10.04 8.73
C ALA A 233 -3.11 -11.18 8.64
N LEU A 234 -2.71 -12.37 8.18
CA LEU A 234 -3.58 -13.55 8.14
C LEU A 234 -4.01 -13.98 9.55
N GLU A 235 -3.11 -13.97 10.51
CA GLU A 235 -3.41 -14.28 11.92
C GLU A 235 -4.40 -13.30 12.53
N THR A 236 -4.23 -12.00 12.29
CA THR A 236 -5.00 -10.94 12.96
C THR A 236 -6.26 -10.54 12.20
N ILE A 237 -6.19 -10.37 10.89
CA ILE A 237 -7.30 -9.95 10.03
C ILE A 237 -8.08 -11.17 9.52
N GLY A 238 -7.37 -12.20 9.10
CA GLY A 238 -7.95 -13.38 8.45
C GLY A 238 -8.16 -13.20 6.95
N THR A 239 -8.19 -14.33 6.24
CA THR A 239 -8.22 -14.42 4.76
C THR A 239 -9.42 -13.68 4.12
N GLU A 240 -10.58 -13.67 4.77
CA GLU A 240 -11.81 -13.13 4.17
C GLU A 240 -11.82 -11.61 4.03
N LYS A 241 -11.14 -10.90 4.94
CA LYS A 241 -11.11 -9.44 4.96
C LYS A 241 -9.80 -8.84 4.49
N LEU A 242 -8.75 -9.65 4.41
CA LEU A 242 -7.41 -9.22 4.08
C LEU A 242 -7.24 -9.01 2.57
N ILE A 243 -6.67 -7.86 2.21
CA ILE A 243 -6.14 -7.57 0.89
C ILE A 243 -4.66 -7.25 1.06
N MET A 244 -3.77 -8.04 0.45
CA MET A 244 -2.34 -7.75 0.48
C MET A 244 -1.97 -6.77 -0.62
N GLY A 245 -1.49 -5.59 -0.25
CA GLY A 245 -1.02 -4.55 -1.15
C GLY A 245 0.34 -4.87 -1.76
N LEU A 246 0.50 -4.62 -3.06
CA LEU A 246 1.75 -4.75 -3.81
C LEU A 246 2.07 -3.42 -4.52
N PRO A 247 3.36 -3.01 -4.57
CA PRO A 247 3.77 -1.84 -5.34
C PRO A 247 3.99 -2.20 -6.81
N PHE A 248 3.71 -1.24 -7.70
CA PHE A 248 4.11 -1.31 -9.11
C PHE A 248 5.27 -0.36 -9.44
N TYR A 249 5.70 0.43 -8.48
CA TYR A 249 6.69 1.48 -8.67
C TYR A 249 8.10 1.05 -8.25
N GLY A 250 9.10 1.79 -8.76
CA GLY A 250 10.47 1.74 -8.29
C GLY A 250 10.86 2.97 -7.48
N ARG A 251 11.98 2.89 -6.78
CA ARG A 251 12.52 4.01 -6.01
C ARG A 251 14.04 4.09 -6.17
N SER A 252 14.56 5.30 -6.23
CA SER A 252 15.99 5.56 -6.28
C SER A 252 16.50 6.27 -5.05
N TRP A 253 17.75 6.01 -4.73
CA TRP A 253 18.55 6.69 -3.71
C TRP A 253 19.84 7.20 -4.33
N GLY A 254 20.07 8.49 -4.23
CA GLY A 254 21.28 9.13 -4.68
C GLY A 254 22.18 9.57 -3.53
N SER A 255 23.48 9.66 -3.77
CA SER A 255 24.46 10.09 -2.77
C SER A 255 24.27 11.54 -2.27
N LEU A 256 23.45 12.35 -2.95
CA LEU A 256 23.06 13.71 -2.56
C LEU A 256 21.53 13.91 -2.64
N ASN A 257 20.75 13.19 -1.81
CA ASN A 257 19.30 13.40 -1.62
C ASN A 257 18.44 13.41 -2.91
N ALA A 258 18.77 12.60 -3.90
CA ALA A 258 17.99 12.46 -5.13
C ALA A 258 16.99 11.30 -5.06
N ASN A 259 16.34 11.12 -3.90
CA ASN A 259 15.42 10.00 -3.67
C ASN A 259 14.09 10.26 -4.39
N ARG A 260 13.71 9.39 -5.32
CA ARG A 260 12.49 9.54 -6.15
C ARG A 260 11.79 8.21 -6.32
N ALA A 261 10.46 8.26 -6.38
CA ALA A 261 9.67 7.16 -6.91
C ALA A 261 9.61 7.25 -8.44
N TYR A 262 9.70 6.12 -9.13
CA TYR A 262 9.70 6.03 -10.59
C TYR A 262 8.58 5.12 -11.08
N LEU A 263 7.96 5.51 -12.19
CA LEU A 263 7.19 4.60 -13.03
C LEU A 263 8.12 3.54 -13.65
N TYR A 264 7.59 2.38 -13.96
CA TYR A 264 8.39 1.33 -14.64
C TYR A 264 8.95 1.83 -15.97
N SER A 265 8.16 2.54 -16.77
CA SER A 265 8.61 3.13 -18.04
C SER A 265 9.84 4.04 -17.87
N ARG A 266 9.89 4.83 -16.78
CA ARG A 266 11.07 5.65 -16.50
C ARG A 266 12.27 4.82 -16.11
N ILE A 267 12.07 3.68 -15.48
CA ILE A 267 13.16 2.73 -15.17
C ILE A 267 13.75 2.17 -16.46
N GLU A 268 12.92 1.76 -17.42
CA GLU A 268 13.36 1.29 -18.74
C GLU A 268 14.18 2.36 -19.48
N GLU A 269 13.72 3.61 -19.46
CA GLU A 269 14.46 4.74 -20.04
C GLU A 269 15.84 4.90 -19.37
N ILE A 270 15.93 4.86 -18.04
CA ILE A 270 17.20 4.95 -17.31
C ILE A 270 18.12 3.79 -17.68
N LEU A 271 17.62 2.56 -17.76
CA LEU A 271 18.41 1.39 -18.18
C LEU A 271 19.04 1.62 -19.56
N GLN A 272 18.29 2.19 -20.50
CA GLN A 272 18.77 2.52 -21.83
C GLN A 272 19.74 3.69 -21.81
N GLU A 273 19.39 4.83 -21.19
CA GLU A 273 20.23 6.03 -21.09
C GLU A 273 21.59 5.73 -20.46
N GLN A 274 21.62 4.89 -19.43
CA GLN A 274 22.82 4.52 -18.70
C GLN A 274 23.50 3.26 -19.26
N SER A 275 22.95 2.67 -20.33
CA SER A 275 23.48 1.45 -20.96
C SER A 275 23.64 0.28 -19.97
N ILE A 276 22.73 0.15 -19.01
CA ILE A 276 22.71 -0.92 -18.01
C ILE A 276 22.32 -2.22 -18.69
N LYS A 277 23.23 -3.19 -18.72
CA LYS A 277 23.02 -4.51 -19.36
C LYS A 277 22.70 -5.60 -18.35
N LYS A 278 23.02 -5.38 -17.09
CA LYS A 278 22.84 -6.38 -16.04
C LYS A 278 22.02 -5.77 -14.90
N ILE A 279 20.90 -6.41 -14.61
CA ILE A 279 20.07 -6.14 -13.44
C ILE A 279 20.46 -7.18 -12.41
N GLU A 280 20.76 -6.75 -11.20
CA GLU A 280 21.00 -7.62 -10.06
C GLU A 280 19.69 -7.83 -9.30
N ARG A 281 19.65 -8.84 -8.43
CA ARG A 281 18.49 -9.05 -7.56
C ARG A 281 18.94 -9.13 -6.11
N GLU A 282 18.25 -8.40 -5.25
CA GLU A 282 18.38 -8.50 -3.81
C GLU A 282 17.09 -9.06 -3.24
N SER A 283 17.17 -10.24 -2.65
CA SER A 283 15.97 -10.95 -2.13
C SER A 283 14.84 -11.08 -3.16
N GLY A 284 15.19 -11.34 -4.44
CA GLY A 284 14.24 -11.45 -5.55
C GLY A 284 13.84 -10.12 -6.20
N ILE A 285 14.16 -8.99 -5.60
CA ILE A 285 13.79 -7.66 -6.08
C ILE A 285 14.87 -7.12 -7.01
N PRO A 286 14.54 -6.66 -8.24
CA PRO A 286 15.49 -6.15 -9.18
C PRO A 286 16.09 -4.82 -8.73
N THR A 287 17.39 -4.68 -8.90
CA THR A 287 18.16 -3.49 -8.55
C THR A 287 19.29 -3.26 -9.55
N PHE A 288 19.63 -2.01 -9.74
CA PHE A 288 20.83 -1.61 -10.47
C PHE A 288 21.42 -0.33 -9.89
N ARG A 289 22.68 -0.11 -10.22
CA ARG A 289 23.42 1.10 -9.84
C ARG A 289 24.06 1.74 -11.05
N TYR A 290 24.11 3.06 -11.06
CA TYR A 290 24.84 3.83 -12.04
C TYR A 290 25.45 5.09 -11.42
N ASP A 291 26.52 5.59 -12.02
CA ASP A 291 27.22 6.78 -11.57
C ASP A 291 27.12 7.87 -12.66
N THR A 292 26.41 8.93 -12.34
CA THR A 292 26.43 10.17 -13.14
C THR A 292 26.61 11.31 -12.17
N PRO A 293 27.63 12.09 -12.21
CA PRO A 293 28.38 12.73 -11.14
C PRO A 293 28.03 12.28 -9.69
N LEU A 294 26.95 11.54 -9.52
CA LEU A 294 26.43 10.98 -8.26
C LEU A 294 26.14 9.51 -8.44
N SER A 295 26.45 8.70 -7.43
CA SER A 295 26.05 7.30 -7.41
C SER A 295 24.54 7.20 -7.12
N VAL A 296 23.80 6.46 -7.95
CA VAL A 296 22.36 6.23 -7.80
C VAL A 296 22.10 4.72 -7.78
N THR A 297 21.41 4.27 -6.74
CA THR A 297 20.91 2.89 -6.65
C THR A 297 19.40 2.90 -6.84
N VAL A 298 18.88 2.00 -7.68
CA VAL A 298 17.45 1.87 -7.99
C VAL A 298 17.00 0.48 -7.61
N TYR A 299 15.89 0.38 -6.86
CA TYR A 299 15.11 -0.84 -6.65
C TYR A 299 13.75 -0.66 -7.30
N PHE A 300 13.22 -1.69 -7.93
CA PHE A 300 11.94 -1.62 -8.63
C PHE A 300 11.22 -2.96 -8.66
N GLU A 301 10.00 -2.99 -9.15
CA GLU A 301 9.24 -4.22 -9.35
C GLU A 301 9.24 -4.58 -10.82
N ASP A 302 9.38 -5.86 -11.13
CA ASP A 302 9.21 -6.44 -12.46
C ASP A 302 8.26 -7.65 -12.40
N ALA A 303 7.97 -8.25 -13.56
CA ALA A 303 7.07 -9.40 -13.63
C ALA A 303 7.54 -10.56 -12.74
N TYR A 304 8.85 -10.78 -12.62
CA TYR A 304 9.42 -11.83 -11.78
C TYR A 304 9.19 -11.56 -10.29
N SER A 305 9.52 -10.38 -9.80
CA SER A 305 9.37 -10.03 -8.37
C SER A 305 7.90 -10.04 -7.95
N LEU A 306 7.01 -9.52 -8.80
CA LEU A 306 5.57 -9.54 -8.57
C LEU A 306 5.03 -10.97 -8.57
N SER A 307 5.36 -11.80 -9.58
CA SER A 307 4.91 -13.19 -9.67
C SER A 307 5.41 -14.03 -8.49
N SER A 308 6.67 -13.87 -8.10
CA SER A 308 7.25 -14.55 -6.94
C SER A 308 6.49 -14.21 -5.65
N ARG A 309 6.11 -12.96 -5.48
CA ARG A 309 5.33 -12.50 -4.31
C ARG A 309 3.89 -13.01 -4.36
N LEU A 310 3.24 -13.00 -5.52
CA LEU A 310 1.89 -13.55 -5.69
C LEU A 310 1.84 -15.05 -5.36
N GLU A 311 2.80 -15.84 -5.84
CA GLU A 311 2.90 -17.26 -5.51
C GLU A 311 3.15 -17.49 -4.01
N MET A 312 3.98 -16.68 -3.38
CA MET A 312 4.17 -16.73 -1.93
C MET A 312 2.86 -16.44 -1.19
N TYR A 313 2.15 -15.36 -1.53
CA TYR A 313 0.87 -15.02 -0.91
C TYR A 313 -0.18 -16.10 -1.09
N LYS A 314 -0.28 -16.67 -2.28
CA LYS A 314 -1.17 -17.79 -2.58
C LYS A 314 -0.86 -19.02 -1.71
N LYS A 315 0.41 -19.40 -1.58
CA LYS A 315 0.85 -20.52 -0.71
C LYS A 315 0.56 -20.27 0.77
N LEU A 316 0.56 -19.02 1.23
CA LEU A 316 0.19 -18.64 2.59
C LEU A 316 -1.32 -18.58 2.82
N GLY A 317 -2.16 -18.72 1.77
CA GLY A 317 -3.61 -18.66 1.88
C GLY A 317 -4.21 -17.25 1.76
N VAL A 318 -3.45 -16.28 1.25
CA VAL A 318 -4.00 -14.96 0.89
C VAL A 318 -4.97 -15.13 -0.27
N SER A 319 -6.21 -14.65 -0.12
CA SER A 319 -7.26 -14.77 -1.14
C SER A 319 -7.44 -13.52 -2.00
N SER A 320 -6.95 -12.38 -1.56
CA SER A 320 -7.17 -11.10 -2.25
C SER A 320 -5.92 -10.24 -2.23
N VAL A 321 -5.65 -9.57 -3.35
CA VAL A 321 -4.47 -8.70 -3.54
C VAL A 321 -4.88 -7.35 -4.09
N GLY A 322 -4.05 -6.33 -3.87
CA GLY A 322 -4.27 -4.97 -4.35
C GLY A 322 -2.98 -4.34 -4.85
N PHE A 323 -3.06 -3.50 -5.87
CA PHE A 323 -1.91 -2.93 -6.56
C PHE A 323 -1.89 -1.41 -6.51
N TRP A 324 -0.83 -0.84 -5.99
CA TRP A 324 -0.53 0.58 -6.02
C TRP A 324 0.54 0.85 -7.08
N ARG A 325 0.22 1.42 -8.18
CA ARG A 325 -1.06 1.82 -8.80
C ARG A 325 -1.01 1.60 -10.32
N LEU A 326 -2.17 1.61 -10.98
CA LEU A 326 -2.27 1.52 -12.43
C LEU A 326 -1.45 2.60 -13.15
N GLY A 327 -0.83 2.21 -14.26
CA GLY A 327 0.09 3.03 -15.04
C GLY A 327 1.53 3.06 -14.49
N GLN A 328 1.85 2.22 -13.50
CA GLN A 328 3.21 2.05 -12.98
C GLN A 328 3.77 0.64 -13.19
N GLU A 329 2.92 -0.30 -13.60
CA GLU A 329 3.27 -1.69 -13.82
C GLU A 329 4.16 -1.90 -15.05
N THR A 330 4.84 -3.04 -15.06
CA THR A 330 5.48 -3.58 -16.26
C THR A 330 4.44 -4.14 -17.23
N SER A 331 4.67 -4.02 -18.52
CA SER A 331 3.69 -4.38 -19.57
C SER A 331 3.35 -5.88 -19.63
N ASP A 332 4.23 -6.73 -19.11
CA ASP A 332 4.13 -8.19 -19.12
C ASP A 332 3.54 -8.80 -17.83
N PHE A 333 3.09 -7.98 -16.89
CA PHE A 333 2.59 -8.44 -15.60
C PHE A 333 1.17 -9.05 -15.68
N TRP A 334 0.22 -8.36 -16.31
CA TRP A 334 -1.19 -8.72 -16.21
C TRP A 334 -1.57 -10.13 -16.70
N PRO A 335 -0.86 -10.73 -17.67
CA PRO A 335 -1.07 -12.13 -18.03
C PRO A 335 -0.73 -13.15 -16.91
N LEU A 336 -0.01 -12.73 -15.86
CA LEU A 336 0.46 -13.58 -14.77
C LEU A 336 -0.51 -13.64 -13.57
N ILE A 337 -1.64 -12.94 -13.64
CA ILE A 337 -2.65 -12.95 -12.60
C ILE A 337 -4.06 -13.18 -13.17
N GLY A 338 -4.89 -13.87 -12.40
CA GLY A 338 -6.27 -14.18 -12.80
C GLY A 338 -7.21 -14.23 -11.61
N ILE A 339 -8.53 -14.26 -11.91
CA ILE A 339 -9.59 -14.41 -10.90
C ILE A 339 -9.82 -15.91 -10.68
N THR A 340 -9.94 -16.31 -9.42
CA THR A 340 -10.33 -17.69 -9.05
C THR A 340 -11.73 -17.99 -9.59
N LYS A 341 -11.88 -19.11 -10.31
CA LYS A 341 -13.16 -19.56 -10.88
C LYS A 341 -14.00 -20.28 -9.84
#